data_6f8597264e17e217e75d165a778c2c5d
#
_entry.id   6f8597264e17e217e75d165a778c2c5d
#
_cell.length_a   1.000
_cell.length_b   1.000
_cell.length_c   1.000
_cell.angle_alpha   90.00
_cell.angle_beta   90.00
_cell.angle_gamma   90.00
#
_symmetry.space_group_name_H-M   'P 1'
#
loop_
_entity.id
_entity.type
_entity.pdbx_description
1 polymer ?
#
loop_
_entity_poly.entity_id
_entity_poly.type
_entity_poly.pdbx_seq_one_letter_code
_entity_poly.pdbx_strand_id
1 'polypeptide(L)'
;AEQTGAETDRAGRVKVQPDLTLPGHPEVFVIGDLAALDGVPGVAQGAIQEAKYVANAIRGELAGARPQAPFKYKDKGSMATISRFSAVVSAGKVKFSGFLAWAAWLVLHLLYIAGFKQRMSTLLHWFISFLTRGRAERVTTNQQMVGRLALEELGEGTSARLMSGAPKASGETKPEGADEKEAAPVAG
;
A
#
# COMPACT_ATOMS: atom_id res chain seq x y z
N ALA A 1 6.82 16.53 0.00
CA ALA A 1 7.82 16.97 -0.98
C ALA A 1 7.64 18.44 -1.36
N GLU A 2 6.43 18.87 -1.72
CA GLU A 2 6.19 20.29 -2.12
C GLU A 2 6.58 21.31 -1.04
N GLN A 3 6.28 21.02 0.22
CA GLN A 3 6.59 21.94 1.34
C GLN A 3 8.09 22.05 1.68
N THR A 4 8.86 21.02 1.35
CA THR A 4 10.30 20.96 1.65
C THR A 4 11.17 21.22 0.41
N GLY A 5 10.59 21.36 -0.78
CA GLY A 5 11.32 21.45 -2.04
C GLY A 5 12.11 20.18 -2.39
N ALA A 6 11.77 19.05 -1.75
CA ALA A 6 12.48 17.80 -1.92
C ALA A 6 12.25 17.19 -3.31
N GLU A 7 13.31 16.72 -3.95
CA GLU A 7 13.20 15.97 -5.19
C GLU A 7 12.50 14.63 -4.98
N THR A 8 11.67 14.24 -5.94
CA THR A 8 10.99 12.95 -5.94
C THR A 8 11.41 12.09 -7.13
N ASP A 9 11.22 10.79 -7.01
CA ASP A 9 11.31 9.87 -8.13
C ASP A 9 10.00 9.84 -8.94
N ARG A 10 9.94 9.00 -9.99
CA ARG A 10 8.76 8.86 -10.86
C ARG A 10 7.52 8.32 -10.13
N ALA A 11 7.71 7.66 -8.98
CA ALA A 11 6.63 7.12 -8.16
C ALA A 11 6.19 8.10 -7.05
N GLY A 12 6.78 9.30 -7.01
CA GLY A 12 6.50 10.32 -5.99
C GLY A 12 7.21 10.10 -4.66
N ARG A 13 8.20 9.17 -4.58
CA ARG A 13 8.98 8.94 -3.38
C ARG A 13 10.10 9.97 -3.27
N VAL A 14 10.37 10.43 -2.05
CA VAL A 14 11.38 11.44 -1.76
C VAL A 14 12.79 10.85 -1.89
N LYS A 15 13.62 11.45 -2.71
CA LYS A 15 15.03 11.08 -2.82
C LYS A 15 15.76 11.44 -1.54
N VAL A 16 16.39 10.47 -0.92
CA VAL A 16 17.15 10.62 0.34
C VAL A 16 18.62 10.38 0.15
N GLN A 17 19.41 10.90 1.08
CA GLN A 17 20.84 10.62 1.16
C GLN A 17 21.11 9.19 1.68
N PRO A 18 22.33 8.67 1.56
CA PRO A 18 22.67 7.33 2.05
C PRO A 18 22.48 7.12 3.57
N ASP A 19 22.34 8.17 4.33
CA ASP A 19 22.04 8.17 5.76
C ASP A 19 20.54 8.35 6.05
N LEU A 20 19.69 8.31 5.01
CA LEU A 20 18.24 8.48 5.06
C LEU A 20 17.77 9.89 5.42
N THR A 21 18.67 10.87 5.39
CA THR A 21 18.31 12.28 5.59
C THR A 21 17.84 12.92 4.29
N LEU A 22 17.11 14.01 4.41
CA LEU A 22 16.69 14.83 3.29
C LEU A 22 17.86 15.72 2.86
N PRO A 23 18.18 15.83 1.54
CA PRO A 23 19.20 16.74 1.05
C PRO A 23 18.93 18.18 1.51
N GLY A 24 19.94 18.80 2.17
CA GLY A 24 19.82 20.14 2.75
C GLY A 24 19.17 20.22 4.13
N HIS A 25 18.63 19.10 4.63
CA HIS A 25 17.95 19.01 5.93
C HIS A 25 18.42 17.78 6.70
N PRO A 26 19.61 17.80 7.30
CA PRO A 26 20.17 16.65 8.02
C PRO A 26 19.37 16.25 9.27
N GLU A 27 18.53 17.14 9.77
CA GLU A 27 17.61 16.89 10.88
C GLU A 27 16.32 16.14 10.47
N VAL A 28 16.07 15.97 9.15
CA VAL A 28 14.86 15.35 8.62
C VAL A 28 15.18 13.99 8.00
N PHE A 29 14.65 12.95 8.59
CA PHE A 29 14.75 11.59 8.06
C PHE A 29 13.48 11.21 7.30
N VAL A 30 13.64 10.53 6.15
CA VAL A 30 12.54 9.95 5.37
C VAL A 30 12.82 8.47 5.19
N ILE A 31 11.85 7.62 5.55
CA ILE A 31 12.00 6.17 5.57
C ILE A 31 10.76 5.45 5.03
N GLY A 32 10.91 4.17 4.73
CA GLY A 32 9.83 3.31 4.25
C GLY A 32 9.41 3.63 2.84
N ASP A 33 8.14 3.41 2.54
CA ASP A 33 7.59 3.55 1.18
C ASP A 33 7.63 4.98 0.63
N LEU A 34 7.88 5.98 1.50
CA LEU A 34 8.06 7.37 1.10
C LEU A 34 9.49 7.69 0.64
N ALA A 35 10.46 6.87 1.00
CA ALA A 35 11.87 7.09 0.68
C ALA A 35 12.26 6.43 -0.64
N ALA A 36 13.04 7.14 -1.44
CA ALA A 36 13.73 6.61 -2.62
C ALA A 36 15.24 6.58 -2.33
N LEU A 37 15.74 5.40 -1.96
CA LEU A 37 17.16 5.10 -1.84
C LEU A 37 17.53 4.00 -2.83
N ASP A 38 18.63 4.21 -3.57
CA ASP A 38 19.08 3.25 -4.56
C ASP A 38 19.37 1.87 -3.95
N GLY A 39 18.86 0.83 -4.62
CA GLY A 39 19.01 -0.55 -4.17
C GLY A 39 18.11 -0.98 -3.01
N VAL A 40 17.22 -0.11 -2.53
CA VAL A 40 16.23 -0.45 -1.49
C VAL A 40 14.84 -0.58 -2.11
N PRO A 41 14.25 -1.78 -2.12
CA PRO A 41 12.89 -1.97 -2.62
C PRO A 41 11.86 -1.43 -1.61
N GLY A 42 10.71 -0.95 -2.10
CA GLY A 42 9.56 -0.55 -1.27
C GLY A 42 8.86 -1.77 -0.67
N VAL A 43 9.46 -2.36 0.35
CA VAL A 43 8.94 -3.52 1.07
C VAL A 43 9.07 -3.32 2.58
N ALA A 44 8.21 -3.97 3.35
CA ALA A 44 8.19 -3.86 4.81
C ALA A 44 9.57 -4.11 5.47
N GLN A 45 10.38 -4.99 4.90
CA GLN A 45 11.73 -5.26 5.41
C GLN A 45 12.68 -4.07 5.26
N GLY A 46 12.56 -3.29 4.17
CA GLY A 46 13.28 -2.04 3.97
C GLY A 46 12.92 -1.07 5.10
N ALA A 47 11.64 -0.76 5.23
CA ALA A 47 11.12 0.15 6.24
C ALA A 47 11.54 -0.21 7.68
N ILE A 48 11.50 -1.51 8.05
CA ILE A 48 11.91 -1.97 9.38
C ILE A 48 13.42 -1.77 9.63
N GLN A 49 14.26 -2.01 8.61
CA GLN A 49 15.70 -1.83 8.73
C GLN A 49 16.07 -0.34 8.78
N GLU A 50 15.44 0.47 7.96
CA GLU A 50 15.59 1.93 7.95
C GLU A 50 15.16 2.53 9.29
N ALA A 51 14.00 2.12 9.82
CA ALA A 51 13.52 2.59 11.13
C ALA A 51 14.50 2.27 12.26
N LYS A 52 15.11 1.08 12.26
CA LYS A 52 16.15 0.72 13.24
C LYS A 52 17.41 1.56 13.07
N TYR A 53 17.81 1.80 11.83
CA TYR A 53 18.97 2.63 11.52
C TYR A 53 18.76 4.05 12.04
N VAL A 54 17.64 4.69 11.69
CA VAL A 54 17.32 6.07 12.11
C VAL A 54 17.17 6.17 13.63
N ALA A 55 16.52 5.19 14.28
CA ALA A 55 16.43 5.18 15.74
C ALA A 55 17.80 5.11 16.43
N ASN A 56 18.76 4.42 15.84
CA ASN A 56 20.14 4.35 16.35
C ASN A 56 20.91 5.64 16.03
N ALA A 57 20.69 6.23 14.86
CA ALA A 57 21.28 7.53 14.49
C ALA A 57 20.87 8.61 15.48
N ILE A 58 19.57 8.75 15.74
CA ILE A 58 19.04 9.75 16.70
C ILE A 58 19.58 9.49 18.12
N ARG A 59 19.60 8.24 18.59
CA ARG A 59 20.18 7.92 19.92
C ARG A 59 21.65 8.25 19.99
N GLY A 60 22.40 7.96 18.93
CA GLY A 60 23.83 8.28 18.85
C GLY A 60 24.07 9.78 18.90
N GLU A 61 23.31 10.56 18.15
CA GLU A 61 23.40 12.02 18.12
C GLU A 61 23.10 12.62 19.51
N LEU A 62 22.02 12.19 20.15
CA LEU A 62 21.66 12.63 21.50
C LEU A 62 22.73 12.26 22.56
N ALA A 63 23.49 11.20 22.32
CA ALA A 63 24.58 10.78 23.19
C ALA A 63 25.93 11.41 22.81
N GLY A 64 25.98 12.30 21.82
CA GLY A 64 27.23 12.91 21.33
C GLY A 64 28.16 11.92 20.62
N ALA A 65 27.62 10.81 20.12
CA ALA A 65 28.39 9.81 19.39
C ALA A 65 28.73 10.28 17.96
N ARG A 66 29.70 9.61 17.34
CA ARG A 66 30.03 9.87 15.92
C ARG A 66 28.86 9.48 15.01
N PRO A 67 28.70 10.17 13.85
CA PRO A 67 27.72 9.79 12.84
C PRO A 67 27.86 8.31 12.45
N GLN A 68 26.72 7.66 12.19
CA GLN A 68 26.70 6.27 11.73
C GLN A 68 27.23 6.16 10.29
N ALA A 69 27.72 4.97 9.94
CA ALA A 69 27.99 4.63 8.54
C ALA A 69 26.71 4.67 7.71
N PRO A 70 26.78 4.92 6.39
CA PRO A 70 25.64 4.90 5.50
C PRO A 70 24.77 3.64 5.64
N PHE A 71 23.47 3.79 5.48
CA PHE A 71 22.51 2.67 5.53
C PHE A 71 22.82 1.64 4.44
N LYS A 72 22.76 0.38 4.82
CA LYS A 72 22.91 -0.74 3.89
C LYS A 72 21.74 -1.70 4.06
N TYR A 73 20.92 -1.82 3.02
CA TYR A 73 19.82 -2.78 2.99
C TYR A 73 20.37 -4.20 2.93
N LYS A 74 19.80 -5.08 3.76
CA LYS A 74 20.07 -6.52 3.74
C LYS A 74 18.82 -7.24 3.28
N ASP A 75 18.86 -7.78 2.08
CA ASP A 75 17.77 -8.62 1.59
C ASP A 75 17.68 -9.92 2.40
N LYS A 76 16.52 -10.17 2.97
CA LYS A 76 16.21 -11.40 3.72
C LYS A 76 15.37 -12.38 2.91
N GLY A 77 15.10 -12.04 1.65
CA GLY A 77 14.23 -12.79 0.77
C GLY A 77 12.79 -12.31 0.76
N SER A 78 11.95 -13.02 0.08
CA SER A 78 10.53 -12.71 -0.09
C SER A 78 9.65 -13.92 0.15
N MET A 79 8.41 -13.67 0.54
CA MET A 79 7.40 -14.71 0.69
C MET A 79 6.03 -14.18 0.34
N ALA A 80 5.19 -15.04 -0.24
CA ALA A 80 3.83 -14.69 -0.61
C ALA A 80 2.89 -15.87 -0.40
N THR A 81 1.68 -15.61 0.12
CA THR A 81 0.60 -16.60 0.16
C THR A 81 -0.09 -16.64 -1.19
N ILE A 82 -0.33 -17.84 -1.70
CA ILE A 82 -1.07 -18.08 -2.96
C ILE A 82 -2.51 -18.43 -2.64
N SER A 83 -2.70 -19.30 -1.67
CA SER A 83 -4.02 -19.74 -1.24
C SER A 83 -3.97 -20.27 0.19
N ARG A 84 -5.12 -20.72 0.68
CA ARG A 84 -5.20 -21.38 1.99
C ARG A 84 -4.27 -22.61 2.00
N PHE A 85 -3.37 -22.66 2.97
CA PHE A 85 -2.33 -23.69 3.14
C PHE A 85 -1.28 -23.76 2.01
N SER A 86 -1.17 -22.73 1.19
CA SER A 86 -0.16 -22.66 0.14
C SER A 86 0.50 -21.29 0.07
N ALA A 87 1.82 -21.28 0.12
CA ALA A 87 2.67 -20.09 -0.03
C ALA A 87 3.94 -20.44 -0.78
N VAL A 88 4.68 -19.43 -1.15
CA VAL A 88 6.03 -19.54 -1.71
C VAL A 88 6.98 -18.72 -0.85
N VAL A 89 8.18 -19.25 -0.67
CA VAL A 89 9.27 -18.58 0.04
C VAL A 89 10.52 -18.64 -0.84
N SER A 90 11.20 -17.51 -0.93
CA SER A 90 12.49 -17.37 -1.60
C SER A 90 13.42 -16.57 -0.70
N ALA A 91 14.38 -17.21 -0.06
CA ALA A 91 15.35 -16.62 0.86
C ALA A 91 16.78 -17.00 0.44
N GLY A 92 17.41 -16.14 -0.35
CA GLY A 92 18.73 -16.41 -0.90
C GLY A 92 18.73 -17.68 -1.77
N LYS A 93 19.47 -18.71 -1.33
CA LYS A 93 19.55 -20.01 -2.03
C LYS A 93 18.41 -20.97 -1.69
N VAL A 94 17.65 -20.67 -0.63
CA VAL A 94 16.58 -21.55 -0.16
C VAL A 94 15.26 -21.12 -0.78
N LYS A 95 14.64 -22.06 -1.50
CA LYS A 95 13.32 -21.85 -2.14
C LYS A 95 12.44 -23.05 -1.83
N PHE A 96 11.24 -22.81 -1.31
CA PHE A 96 10.26 -23.86 -1.05
C PHE A 96 8.84 -23.31 -1.14
N SER A 97 7.87 -24.20 -1.26
CA SER A 97 6.46 -23.85 -1.44
C SER A 97 5.52 -24.81 -0.71
N GLY A 98 4.23 -24.54 -0.80
CA GLY A 98 3.18 -25.36 -0.22
C GLY A 98 2.95 -25.09 1.27
N PHE A 99 2.53 -26.13 2.01
CA PHE A 99 2.13 -26.02 3.42
C PHE A 99 3.25 -25.51 4.34
N LEU A 100 4.47 -25.99 4.18
CA LEU A 100 5.61 -25.55 5.00
C LEU A 100 5.92 -24.05 4.80
N ALA A 101 5.83 -23.58 3.55
CA ALA A 101 5.99 -22.18 3.24
C ALA A 101 4.87 -21.33 3.86
N TRP A 102 3.65 -21.84 3.84
CA TRP A 102 2.51 -21.19 4.45
C TRP A 102 2.63 -21.13 5.99
N ALA A 103 3.04 -22.19 6.63
CA ALA A 103 3.29 -22.22 8.07
C ALA A 103 4.42 -21.25 8.46
N ALA A 104 5.52 -21.24 7.71
CA ALA A 104 6.61 -20.29 7.91
C ALA A 104 6.14 -18.84 7.75
N TRP A 105 5.30 -18.57 6.75
CA TRP A 105 4.68 -17.25 6.54
C TRP A 105 3.86 -16.81 7.75
N LEU A 106 2.98 -17.69 8.28
CA LEU A 106 2.18 -17.40 9.47
C LEU A 106 3.03 -17.04 10.67
N VAL A 107 4.01 -17.90 10.98
CA VAL A 107 4.89 -17.70 12.14
C VAL A 107 5.67 -16.41 12.02
N LEU A 108 6.27 -16.15 10.85
CA LEU A 108 7.03 -14.93 10.63
C LEU A 108 6.17 -13.69 10.80
N HIS A 109 5.00 -13.63 10.16
CA HIS A 109 4.13 -12.46 10.23
C HIS A 109 3.60 -12.24 11.65
N LEU A 110 3.26 -13.31 12.37
CA LEU A 110 2.84 -13.20 13.77
C LEU A 110 3.96 -12.61 14.66
N LEU A 111 5.21 -13.03 14.44
CA LEU A 111 6.36 -12.50 15.19
C LEU A 111 6.63 -11.02 14.91
N TYR A 112 6.36 -10.54 13.68
CA TYR A 112 6.54 -9.13 13.32
C TYR A 112 5.41 -8.22 13.78
N ILE A 113 4.26 -8.75 14.21
CA ILE A 113 3.20 -7.94 14.82
C ILE A 113 3.71 -7.35 16.14
N ALA A 114 3.60 -6.04 16.28
CA ALA A 114 3.98 -5.35 17.51
C ALA A 114 2.94 -5.56 18.63
N GLY A 115 3.44 -5.85 19.83
CA GLY A 115 2.61 -5.99 21.01
C GLY A 115 2.01 -7.39 21.23
N PHE A 116 2.01 -7.83 22.47
CA PHE A 116 1.50 -9.15 22.86
C PHE A 116 -0.01 -9.30 22.58
N LYS A 117 -0.77 -8.28 22.96
CA LYS A 117 -2.24 -8.27 22.77
C LYS A 117 -2.62 -8.45 21.30
N GLN A 118 -1.96 -7.73 20.40
CA GLN A 118 -2.20 -7.81 18.96
C GLN A 118 -1.86 -9.18 18.40
N ARG A 119 -0.75 -9.78 18.83
CA ARG A 119 -0.37 -11.15 18.43
C ARG A 119 -1.42 -12.17 18.84
N MET A 120 -1.88 -12.11 20.07
CA MET A 120 -2.91 -13.02 20.59
C MET A 120 -4.25 -12.83 19.90
N SER A 121 -4.67 -11.59 19.69
CA SER A 121 -5.90 -11.28 18.97
C SER A 121 -5.85 -11.79 17.51
N THR A 122 -4.75 -11.56 16.81
CA THR A 122 -4.54 -12.03 15.43
C THR A 122 -4.53 -13.56 15.38
N LEU A 123 -3.83 -14.22 16.31
CA LEU A 123 -3.79 -15.68 16.39
C LEU A 123 -5.19 -16.27 16.58
N LEU A 124 -5.96 -15.71 17.51
CA LEU A 124 -7.34 -16.13 17.76
C LEU A 124 -8.23 -15.91 16.54
N HIS A 125 -8.12 -14.74 15.92
CA HIS A 125 -8.88 -14.41 14.70
C HIS A 125 -8.55 -15.38 13.56
N TRP A 126 -7.28 -15.68 13.32
CA TRP A 126 -6.86 -16.65 12.32
C TRP A 126 -7.39 -18.04 12.64
N PHE A 127 -7.31 -18.48 13.90
CA PHE A 127 -7.84 -19.77 14.33
C PHE A 127 -9.34 -19.88 14.03
N ILE A 128 -10.13 -18.89 14.42
CA ILE A 128 -11.57 -18.84 14.14
C ILE A 128 -11.82 -18.83 12.63
N SER A 129 -11.11 -18.00 11.86
CA SER A 129 -11.28 -17.90 10.42
C SER A 129 -10.93 -19.19 9.69
N PHE A 130 -9.94 -19.94 10.17
CA PHE A 130 -9.59 -21.23 9.60
C PHE A 130 -10.64 -22.31 9.92
N LEU A 131 -11.26 -22.30 11.11
CA LEU A 131 -12.31 -23.23 11.47
C LEU A 131 -13.62 -22.94 10.74
N THR A 132 -14.03 -21.67 10.69
CA THR A 132 -15.38 -21.29 10.21
C THR A 132 -15.45 -21.10 8.70
N ARG A 133 -14.30 -21.10 7.97
CA ARG A 133 -14.24 -20.73 6.55
C ARG A 133 -14.94 -19.39 6.25
N GLY A 134 -14.98 -18.49 7.24
CA GLY A 134 -15.60 -17.19 7.13
C GLY A 134 -15.01 -16.37 5.99
N ARG A 135 -15.87 -15.75 5.20
CA ARG A 135 -15.50 -14.79 4.16
C ARG A 135 -15.64 -13.35 4.70
N ALA A 136 -15.31 -13.13 5.97
CA ALA A 136 -15.49 -11.84 6.64
C ALA A 136 -14.63 -10.72 6.04
N GLU A 137 -13.59 -11.07 5.29
CA GLU A 137 -12.62 -10.12 4.71
C GLU A 137 -12.94 -9.75 3.25
N ARG A 138 -14.21 -9.64 2.89
CA ARG A 138 -14.57 -9.05 1.61
C ARG A 138 -14.31 -7.54 1.69
N VAL A 139 -13.31 -7.10 0.96
CA VAL A 139 -12.93 -5.68 0.87
C VAL A 139 -14.03 -4.83 0.21
N THR A 140 -14.86 -5.45 -0.63
CA THR A 140 -15.99 -4.80 -1.30
C THR A 140 -17.20 -5.71 -1.35
N THR A 141 -18.37 -5.20 -0.96
CA THR A 141 -19.66 -5.87 -1.21
C THR A 141 -20.15 -5.52 -2.62
N ASN A 142 -21.02 -6.38 -3.19
CA ASN A 142 -21.67 -6.06 -4.47
C ASN A 142 -22.41 -4.71 -4.42
N GLN A 143 -23.00 -4.36 -3.28
CA GLN A 143 -23.67 -3.07 -3.08
C GLN A 143 -22.70 -1.90 -3.15
N GLN A 144 -21.51 -2.02 -2.56
CA GLN A 144 -20.48 -0.99 -2.65
C GLN A 144 -19.93 -0.84 -4.06
N MET A 145 -19.79 -1.96 -4.79
CA MET A 145 -19.35 -1.94 -6.19
C MET A 145 -20.40 -1.28 -7.09
N VAL A 146 -21.67 -1.67 -6.96
CA VAL A 146 -22.78 -1.06 -7.72
C VAL A 146 -22.93 0.41 -7.37
N GLY A 147 -22.84 0.76 -6.09
CA GLY A 147 -22.88 2.16 -5.64
C GLY A 147 -21.73 3.01 -6.21
N ARG A 148 -20.54 2.43 -6.31
CA ARG A 148 -19.38 3.11 -6.91
C ARG A 148 -19.52 3.31 -8.41
N LEU A 149 -19.98 2.29 -9.15
CA LEU A 149 -20.26 2.40 -10.59
C LEU A 149 -21.35 3.41 -10.87
N ALA A 150 -22.43 3.42 -10.07
CA ALA A 150 -23.49 4.41 -10.20
C ALA A 150 -22.99 5.84 -9.94
N LEU A 151 -22.08 6.04 -8.99
CA LEU A 151 -21.46 7.34 -8.72
C LEU A 151 -20.53 7.79 -9.87
N GLU A 152 -19.80 6.85 -10.48
CA GLU A 152 -18.95 7.11 -11.65
C GLU A 152 -19.81 7.51 -12.87
N GLU A 153 -20.94 6.85 -13.12
CA GLU A 153 -21.88 7.22 -14.20
C GLU A 153 -22.61 8.54 -13.95
N LEU A 154 -22.91 8.88 -12.71
CA LEU A 154 -23.60 10.12 -12.35
C LEU A 154 -22.66 11.34 -12.25
N GLY A 155 -21.35 11.13 -12.34
CA GLY A 155 -20.31 12.17 -12.36
C GLY A 155 -19.86 12.67 -10.99
N GLU A 156 -18.70 13.34 -11.01
CA GLU A 156 -18.11 13.95 -9.81
C GLU A 156 -19.03 15.02 -9.22
N GLY A 157 -19.25 14.96 -7.92
CA GLY A 157 -20.14 15.88 -7.19
C GLY A 157 -21.51 15.30 -6.81
N THR A 158 -21.93 14.17 -7.40
CA THR A 158 -23.18 13.49 -7.02
C THR A 158 -23.13 12.96 -5.60
N SER A 159 -21.99 12.44 -5.15
CA SER A 159 -21.79 12.00 -3.75
C SER A 159 -21.90 13.16 -2.76
N ALA A 160 -21.35 14.32 -3.07
CA ALA A 160 -21.46 15.50 -2.22
C ALA A 160 -22.91 16.01 -2.15
N ARG A 161 -23.65 15.97 -3.26
CA ARG A 161 -25.08 16.33 -3.33
C ARG A 161 -25.97 15.35 -2.56
N LEU A 162 -25.72 14.05 -2.67
CA LEU A 162 -26.46 13.03 -1.92
C LEU A 162 -26.21 13.13 -0.41
N MET A 163 -24.98 13.46 -0.01
CA MET A 163 -24.63 13.66 1.41
C MET A 163 -25.18 14.96 1.98
N SER A 164 -25.32 16.01 1.16
CA SER A 164 -25.83 17.33 1.58
C SER A 164 -27.36 17.41 1.60
N GLY A 165 -28.08 16.42 1.09
CA GLY A 165 -29.54 16.46 0.97
C GLY A 165 -30.06 17.53 0.00
N ALA A 166 -29.19 18.09 -0.86
CA ALA A 166 -29.57 19.15 -1.77
C ALA A 166 -30.54 18.62 -2.87
N PRO A 167 -31.62 19.34 -3.18
CA PRO A 167 -32.57 18.95 -4.21
C PRO A 167 -31.91 18.90 -5.59
N LYS A 168 -32.36 17.97 -6.42
CA LYS A 168 -31.91 17.79 -7.80
C LYS A 168 -32.00 19.11 -8.54
N ALA A 169 -30.90 19.60 -9.10
CA ALA A 169 -30.95 20.77 -9.97
C ALA A 169 -31.84 20.44 -11.18
N SER A 170 -33.01 21.03 -11.24
CA SER A 170 -33.90 21.00 -12.40
C SER A 170 -33.24 21.84 -13.51
N GLY A 171 -32.63 21.17 -14.50
CA GLY A 171 -32.12 21.84 -15.68
C GLY A 171 -30.74 21.37 -16.17
N GLU A 172 -30.61 20.11 -16.52
CA GLU A 172 -29.67 19.74 -17.57
C GLU A 172 -30.51 19.25 -18.77
N THR A 173 -30.77 20.17 -19.68
CA THR A 173 -31.24 19.90 -21.03
C THR A 173 -30.26 18.95 -21.71
N LYS A 174 -30.80 17.85 -22.17
CA LYS A 174 -30.18 16.92 -23.10
C LYS A 174 -29.60 17.70 -24.26
N PRO A 175 -28.38 17.48 -24.72
CA PRO A 175 -27.89 18.14 -25.94
C PRO A 175 -28.72 17.62 -27.10
N GLU A 176 -29.51 18.53 -27.66
CA GLU A 176 -30.19 18.44 -28.93
C GLU A 176 -29.11 18.59 -30.02
N GLY A 177 -28.93 17.56 -30.86
CA GLY A 177 -28.05 17.66 -32.02
C GLY A 177 -27.25 16.41 -32.31
N ALA A 178 -27.92 15.33 -32.71
CA ALA A 178 -27.31 14.32 -33.57
C ALA A 178 -28.24 14.17 -34.76
N ASP A 179 -27.89 14.87 -35.83
CA ASP A 179 -28.54 14.84 -37.13
C ASP A 179 -28.73 13.42 -37.66
N GLU A 180 -29.99 13.17 -37.99
CA GLU A 180 -30.46 12.17 -38.90
C GLU A 180 -29.72 12.29 -40.25
N LYS A 181 -28.75 11.42 -40.49
CA LYS A 181 -28.24 11.19 -41.87
C LYS A 181 -28.90 9.93 -42.42
N GLU A 182 -29.92 10.25 -43.19
CA GLU A 182 -30.51 9.59 -44.33
C GLU A 182 -29.66 8.45 -44.91
N ALA A 183 -30.15 7.24 -44.80
CA ALA A 183 -29.62 6.08 -45.50
C ALA A 183 -30.29 5.98 -46.86
N ALA A 184 -29.54 6.21 -47.91
CA ALA A 184 -29.95 5.96 -49.28
C ALA A 184 -30.01 4.48 -49.58
N PRO A 185 -30.94 4.00 -50.42
CA PRO A 185 -31.07 2.57 -50.78
C PRO A 185 -30.08 2.18 -51.84
N VAL A 186 -29.38 1.07 -51.63
CA VAL A 186 -28.56 0.38 -52.67
C VAL A 186 -29.47 -0.55 -53.43
N ALA A 187 -29.68 -0.21 -54.69
CA ALA A 187 -30.21 -1.08 -55.73
C ALA A 187 -29.05 -1.79 -56.44
N GLY A 188 -29.23 -3.05 -56.74
CA GLY A 188 -28.38 -3.83 -57.62
C GLY A 188 -28.07 -5.22 -57.07
#